data_6a51fac2e063b8d7163066c1ab27c38a
#
_entry.id   6a51fac2e063b8d7163066c1ab27c38a
#
_cell.length_a   1.000
_cell.length_b   1.000
_cell.length_c   1.000
_cell.angle_alpha   90.00
_cell.angle_beta   90.00
_cell.angle_gamma   90.00
#
_symmetry.space_group_name_H-M   'P 1'
#
loop_
_entity.id
_entity.type
_entity.pdbx_description
1 polymer ?
#
loop_
_entity_poly.entity_id
_entity_poly.type
_entity_poly.pdbx_seq_one_letter_code
_entity_poly.pdbx_strand_id
1 'polypeptide(L)'
;MYKKLPTHRYKKTLKMLKEVCPTPAVIFDLGVRNPFTEIMKQNNYKVYNTGGEDFDDNPNISIPGDVDLVTGFEIIEHLLSPYPMLKTIKVKRIFLTVPIKLWFSNAYKSKTDPRDRHYHEFEPWQFDWLVEKASPSQEC
;
A
#
# COMPACT_ATOMS: atom_id res chain seq x y z
N MET A 1 23.51 12.60 0.63
CA MET A 1 23.57 11.20 1.12
C MET A 1 22.59 10.37 0.28
N TYR A 2 23.11 9.53 -0.59
CA TYR A 2 22.25 8.63 -1.39
C TYR A 2 21.67 7.58 -0.44
N LYS A 3 20.37 7.69 -0.13
CA LYS A 3 19.67 6.56 0.51
C LYS A 3 19.78 5.37 -0.46
N LYS A 4 20.46 4.31 -0.03
CA LYS A 4 20.50 3.06 -0.78
C LYS A 4 19.06 2.65 -1.04
N LEU A 5 18.69 2.51 -2.32
CA LEU A 5 17.39 1.98 -2.70
C LEU A 5 17.19 0.62 -2.01
N PRO A 6 16.02 0.34 -1.44
CA PRO A 6 15.76 -0.92 -0.73
C PRO A 6 15.58 -2.08 -1.73
N THR A 7 16.63 -2.38 -2.49
CA THR A 7 16.61 -3.31 -3.63
C THR A 7 16.16 -4.72 -3.23
N HIS A 8 16.56 -5.19 -2.05
CA HIS A 8 16.14 -6.51 -1.56
C HIS A 8 14.63 -6.56 -1.31
N ARG A 9 14.09 -5.53 -0.66
CA ARG A 9 12.64 -5.40 -0.43
C ARG A 9 11.88 -5.33 -1.75
N TYR A 10 12.36 -4.55 -2.70
CA TYR A 10 11.73 -4.44 -4.02
C TYR A 10 11.71 -5.76 -4.78
N LYS A 11 12.80 -6.51 -4.77
CA LYS A 11 12.85 -7.83 -5.39
C LYS A 11 11.86 -8.81 -4.78
N LYS A 12 11.80 -8.86 -3.45
CA LYS A 12 10.86 -9.72 -2.72
C LYS A 12 9.41 -9.33 -3.01
N THR A 13 9.11 -8.04 -2.96
CA THR A 13 7.76 -7.51 -3.22
C THR A 13 7.34 -7.80 -4.65
N LEU A 14 8.22 -7.59 -5.63
CA LEU A 14 7.95 -7.88 -7.04
C LEU A 14 7.66 -9.37 -7.26
N LYS A 15 8.42 -10.25 -6.62
CA LYS A 15 8.18 -11.70 -6.71
C LYS A 15 6.78 -12.05 -6.20
N MET A 16 6.41 -11.56 -5.03
CA MET A 16 5.09 -11.80 -4.44
C MET A 16 3.98 -11.18 -5.31
N LEU A 17 4.20 -10.00 -5.84
CA LEU A 17 3.27 -9.33 -6.73
C LEU A 17 2.97 -10.16 -7.99
N LYS A 18 3.99 -10.74 -8.61
CA LYS A 18 3.84 -11.60 -9.79
C LYS A 18 3.08 -12.90 -9.49
N GLU A 19 3.21 -13.42 -8.27
CA GLU A 19 2.46 -14.59 -7.82
C GLU A 19 0.98 -14.28 -7.61
N VAL A 20 0.67 -13.11 -7.05
CA VAL A 20 -0.71 -12.65 -6.77
C VAL A 20 -1.42 -12.17 -8.02
N CYS A 21 -0.72 -11.44 -8.86
CA CYS A 21 -1.25 -10.83 -10.07
C CYS A 21 -0.25 -10.97 -11.23
N PRO A 22 -0.34 -12.06 -11.99
CA PRO A 22 0.54 -12.28 -13.14
C PRO A 22 0.42 -11.18 -14.20
N THR A 23 1.52 -10.91 -14.89
CA THR A 23 1.57 -9.94 -15.99
C THR A 23 1.01 -10.53 -17.30
N PRO A 24 0.47 -9.70 -18.21
CA PRO A 24 0.26 -8.26 -18.08
C PRO A 24 -0.93 -7.94 -17.19
N ALA A 25 -0.86 -6.85 -16.44
CA ALA A 25 -1.96 -6.40 -15.58
C ALA A 25 -1.91 -4.88 -15.35
N VAL A 26 -3.03 -4.32 -14.93
CA VAL A 26 -3.18 -2.91 -14.61
C VAL A 26 -3.25 -2.74 -13.10
N ILE A 27 -2.35 -1.93 -12.57
CA ILE A 27 -2.24 -1.64 -11.14
C ILE A 27 -2.64 -0.18 -10.86
N PHE A 28 -3.39 0.01 -9.81
CA PHE A 28 -3.60 1.30 -9.17
C PHE A 28 -2.82 1.32 -7.85
N ASP A 29 -1.74 2.07 -7.83
CA ASP A 29 -0.84 2.14 -6.67
C ASP A 29 -1.17 3.36 -5.81
N LEU A 30 -1.48 3.10 -4.55
CA LEU A 30 -1.74 4.14 -3.55
C LEU A 30 -0.42 4.81 -3.18
N GLY A 31 -0.28 6.07 -3.55
CA GLY A 31 0.94 6.84 -3.36
C GLY A 31 1.46 7.45 -4.65
N VAL A 32 2.32 8.43 -4.50
CA VAL A 32 2.95 9.11 -5.64
C VAL A 32 3.93 8.18 -6.35
N ARG A 33 4.17 8.48 -7.62
CA ARG A 33 5.20 7.79 -8.41
C ARG A 33 6.52 7.74 -7.67
N ASN A 34 7.12 6.57 -7.64
CA ASN A 34 8.36 6.28 -6.90
C ASN A 34 9.22 5.25 -7.66
N PRO A 35 10.42 4.92 -7.18
CA PRO A 35 11.29 3.96 -7.86
C PRO A 35 10.66 2.59 -8.08
N PHE A 36 9.82 2.12 -7.17
CA PHE A 36 9.14 0.84 -7.35
C PHE A 36 8.07 0.89 -8.47
N THR A 37 7.44 2.04 -8.69
CA THR A 37 6.56 2.27 -9.84
C THR A 37 7.29 1.96 -11.16
N GLU A 38 8.52 2.42 -11.30
CA GLU A 38 9.32 2.17 -12.51
C GLU A 38 9.67 0.68 -12.65
N ILE A 39 9.99 0.01 -11.54
CA ILE A 39 10.25 -1.42 -11.53
C ILE A 39 9.02 -2.21 -12.00
N MET A 40 7.84 -1.87 -11.51
CA MET A 40 6.59 -2.48 -11.95
C MET A 40 6.37 -2.26 -13.45
N LYS A 41 6.53 -1.05 -13.96
CA LYS A 41 6.39 -0.74 -15.40
C LYS A 41 7.36 -1.53 -16.27
N GLN A 42 8.61 -1.67 -15.84
CA GLN A 42 9.62 -2.47 -16.54
C GLN A 42 9.30 -3.97 -16.55
N ASN A 43 8.41 -4.41 -15.67
CA ASN A 43 7.97 -5.79 -15.56
C ASN A 43 6.56 -6.02 -16.11
N ASN A 44 6.16 -5.26 -17.11
CA ASN A 44 4.90 -5.40 -17.85
C ASN A 44 3.62 -5.11 -17.05
N TYR A 45 3.71 -4.28 -16.03
CA TYR A 45 2.55 -3.68 -15.40
C TYR A 45 2.27 -2.29 -15.94
N LYS A 46 1.00 -1.99 -16.22
CA LYS A 46 0.54 -0.62 -16.39
C LYS A 46 0.19 -0.08 -15.01
N VAL A 47 0.77 1.06 -14.61
CA VAL A 47 0.61 1.57 -13.24
C VAL A 47 0.04 2.98 -13.26
N TYR A 48 -1.07 3.15 -12.54
CA TYR A 48 -1.59 4.45 -12.15
C TYR A 48 -1.17 4.76 -10.71
N ASN A 49 -0.79 5.99 -10.43
CA ASN A 49 -0.48 6.45 -9.08
C ASN A 49 -1.46 7.52 -8.63
N THR A 50 -1.62 7.68 -7.31
CA THR A 50 -2.33 8.82 -6.75
C THR A 50 -1.46 10.08 -6.76
N GLY A 51 -2.07 11.25 -6.58
CA GLY A 51 -1.39 12.55 -6.69
C GLY A 51 -0.77 13.07 -5.40
N GLY A 52 -0.70 12.26 -4.33
CA GLY A 52 -0.16 12.66 -3.02
C GLY A 52 -1.21 13.27 -2.09
N GLU A 53 -2.48 12.98 -2.31
CA GLU A 53 -3.58 13.34 -1.42
C GLU A 53 -3.38 12.75 -0.03
N ASP A 54 -3.79 13.47 0.99
CA ASP A 54 -3.96 12.92 2.33
C ASP A 54 -5.25 12.07 2.35
N PHE A 55 -5.12 10.76 2.49
CA PHE A 55 -6.26 9.85 2.49
C PHE A 55 -7.09 9.89 3.77
N ASP A 56 -6.58 10.48 4.84
CA ASP A 56 -7.38 10.76 6.03
C ASP A 56 -8.41 11.86 5.75
N ASP A 57 -8.00 12.91 5.04
CA ASP A 57 -8.87 14.02 4.65
C ASP A 57 -9.69 13.72 3.40
N ASN A 58 -9.14 12.93 2.49
CA ASN A 58 -9.74 12.56 1.20
C ASN A 58 -9.82 11.03 1.03
N PRO A 59 -10.70 10.36 1.78
CA PRO A 59 -10.75 8.90 1.78
C PRO A 59 -11.39 8.29 0.54
N ASN A 60 -12.13 9.08 -0.24
CA ASN A 60 -12.81 8.59 -1.44
C ASN A 60 -11.84 8.52 -2.62
N ILE A 61 -11.48 7.31 -3.00
CA ILE A 61 -10.54 7.06 -4.09
C ILE A 61 -11.31 6.72 -5.36
N SER A 62 -11.01 7.46 -6.44
CA SER A 62 -11.54 7.16 -7.77
C SER A 62 -10.58 6.21 -8.49
N ILE A 63 -11.03 4.98 -8.73
CA ILE A 63 -10.24 3.93 -9.36
C ILE A 63 -10.70 3.74 -10.80
N PRO A 64 -9.77 3.81 -11.80
CA PRO A 64 -10.12 3.49 -13.18
C PRO A 64 -10.72 2.09 -13.34
N GLY A 65 -11.67 1.93 -14.28
CA GLY A 65 -12.42 0.67 -14.44
C GLY A 65 -11.61 -0.50 -15.01
N ASP A 66 -10.42 -0.23 -15.56
CA ASP A 66 -9.54 -1.25 -16.14
C ASP A 66 -8.52 -1.83 -15.14
N VAL A 67 -8.61 -1.45 -13.86
CA VAL A 67 -7.66 -1.88 -12.82
C VAL A 67 -7.93 -3.31 -12.38
N ASP A 68 -6.87 -4.13 -12.40
CA ASP A 68 -6.89 -5.52 -11.95
C ASP A 68 -6.54 -5.66 -10.46
N LEU A 69 -5.69 -4.76 -9.95
CA LEU A 69 -5.16 -4.81 -8.59
C LEU A 69 -4.93 -3.40 -8.05
N VAL A 70 -5.31 -3.18 -6.80
CA VAL A 70 -4.86 -2.01 -6.02
C VAL A 70 -3.69 -2.42 -5.13
N THR A 71 -2.64 -1.62 -5.14
CA THR A 71 -1.47 -1.82 -4.28
C THR A 71 -1.27 -0.65 -3.33
N GLY A 72 -0.67 -0.92 -2.18
CA GLY A 72 -0.26 0.09 -1.22
C GLY A 72 0.96 -0.41 -0.46
N PHE A 73 2.12 0.16 -0.76
CA PHE A 73 3.39 -0.25 -0.17
C PHE A 73 3.80 0.74 0.91
N GLU A 74 3.76 0.31 2.18
CA GLU A 74 4.15 1.13 3.32
C GLU A 74 3.36 2.46 3.37
N ILE A 75 2.04 2.39 3.22
CA ILE A 75 1.14 3.55 3.23
C ILE A 75 0.23 3.56 4.46
N ILE A 76 -0.31 2.40 4.82
CA ILE A 76 -1.40 2.27 5.81
C ILE A 76 -0.97 2.76 7.20
N GLU A 77 0.28 2.53 7.59
CA GLU A 77 0.84 2.97 8.87
C GLU A 77 0.95 4.49 9.01
N HIS A 78 1.00 5.20 7.89
CA HIS A 78 1.04 6.66 7.85
C HIS A 78 -0.34 7.33 7.96
N LEU A 79 -1.41 6.56 7.89
CA LEU A 79 -2.77 7.06 8.00
C LEU A 79 -3.24 7.00 9.46
N LEU A 80 -3.86 8.07 9.92
CA LEU A 80 -4.50 8.11 11.22
C LEU A 80 -5.72 7.18 11.25
N SER A 81 -6.51 7.21 10.17
CA SER A 81 -7.74 6.44 10.01
C SER A 81 -7.81 5.75 8.65
N PRO A 82 -7.13 4.61 8.45
CA PRO A 82 -7.09 3.94 7.15
C PRO A 82 -8.42 3.29 6.75
N TYR A 83 -9.31 3.02 7.68
CA TYR A 83 -10.55 2.29 7.43
C TYR A 83 -11.48 2.96 6.40
N PRO A 84 -11.81 4.26 6.48
CA PRO A 84 -12.67 4.91 5.49
C PRO A 84 -12.12 4.81 4.07
N MET A 85 -10.81 5.01 3.90
CA MET A 85 -10.16 4.90 2.61
C MET A 85 -10.21 3.47 2.07
N LEU A 86 -9.87 2.49 2.88
CA LEU A 86 -9.91 1.08 2.47
C LEU A 86 -11.31 0.63 2.06
N LYS A 87 -12.35 1.14 2.72
CA LYS A 87 -13.75 0.84 2.37
C LYS A 87 -14.16 1.35 0.99
N THR A 88 -13.51 2.39 0.47
CA THR A 88 -13.84 2.93 -0.86
C THR A 88 -13.26 2.11 -2.00
N ILE A 89 -12.31 1.21 -1.71
CA ILE A 89 -11.65 0.40 -2.73
C ILE A 89 -12.60 -0.73 -3.18
N LYS A 90 -13.14 -0.60 -4.37
CA LYS A 90 -14.06 -1.55 -4.99
C LYS A 90 -13.36 -2.30 -6.13
N VAL A 91 -12.36 -3.10 -5.79
CA VAL A 91 -11.62 -3.93 -6.74
C VAL A 91 -11.58 -5.37 -6.26
N LYS A 92 -11.34 -6.28 -7.20
CA LYS A 92 -11.33 -7.71 -6.93
C LYS A 92 -10.17 -8.15 -6.04
N ARG A 93 -9.04 -7.45 -6.10
CA ARG A 93 -7.81 -7.78 -5.39
C ARG A 93 -7.12 -6.52 -4.87
N ILE A 94 -6.58 -6.65 -3.68
CA ILE A 94 -5.73 -5.62 -3.07
C ILE A 94 -4.46 -6.28 -2.53
N PHE A 95 -3.33 -5.62 -2.70
CA PHE A 95 -2.04 -6.06 -2.18
C PHE A 95 -1.41 -4.92 -1.37
N LEU A 96 -1.33 -5.11 -0.08
CA LEU A 96 -0.83 -4.10 0.87
C LEU A 96 0.39 -4.63 1.60
N THR A 97 1.34 -3.76 1.88
CA THR A 97 2.45 -4.04 2.80
C THR A 97 2.49 -3.00 3.91
N VAL A 98 2.82 -3.47 5.10
CA VAL A 98 3.06 -2.64 6.27
C VAL A 98 4.28 -3.16 7.02
N PRO A 99 5.05 -2.30 7.71
CA PRO A 99 6.08 -2.77 8.62
C PRO A 99 5.41 -3.44 9.82
N ILE A 100 5.95 -4.59 10.21
CA ILE A 100 5.48 -5.30 11.40
C ILE A 100 6.20 -4.77 12.62
N LYS A 101 5.44 -4.55 13.69
CA LYS A 101 5.99 -4.18 14.98
C LYS A 101 7.00 -5.22 15.47
N LEU A 102 8.21 -4.76 15.79
CA LEU A 102 9.27 -5.58 16.34
C LEU A 102 9.27 -5.46 17.87
N TRP A 103 9.28 -6.58 18.57
CA TRP A 103 9.26 -6.61 20.04
C TRP A 103 10.50 -5.96 20.69
N PHE A 104 11.60 -5.87 19.95
CA PHE A 104 12.88 -5.33 20.42
C PHE A 104 13.15 -3.89 19.96
N SER A 105 12.19 -3.27 19.29
CA SER A 105 12.35 -1.93 18.71
C SER A 105 11.19 -1.03 19.11
N ASN A 106 11.50 0.23 19.39
CA ASN A 106 10.48 1.24 19.59
C ASN A 106 9.79 1.57 18.27
N ALA A 107 8.55 2.05 18.36
CA ALA A 107 7.82 2.56 17.22
C ALA A 107 8.60 3.69 16.52
N TYR A 108 8.63 3.64 15.20
CA TYR A 108 9.26 4.70 14.41
C TYR A 108 8.52 6.02 14.57
N LYS A 109 9.28 7.09 14.76
CA LYS A 109 8.75 8.45 14.73
C LYS A 109 9.72 9.39 14.03
N SER A 110 9.23 10.11 13.04
CA SER A 110 9.97 11.24 12.48
C SER A 110 9.83 12.47 13.39
N LYS A 111 10.94 13.12 13.67
CA LYS A 111 10.95 14.36 14.46
C LYS A 111 10.71 15.60 13.61
N THR A 112 10.91 15.50 12.31
CA THR A 112 10.98 16.65 11.40
C THR A 112 9.91 16.67 10.32
N ASP A 113 9.40 15.52 9.90
CA ASP A 113 8.41 15.40 8.84
C ASP A 113 7.11 14.79 9.34
N PRO A 114 6.01 15.57 9.44
CA PRO A 114 4.71 15.05 9.83
C PRO A 114 4.15 13.98 8.89
N ARG A 115 4.54 13.98 7.61
CA ARG A 115 4.08 13.01 6.62
C ARG A 115 4.74 11.65 6.79
N ASP A 116 5.88 11.59 7.50
CA ASP A 116 6.62 10.36 7.77
C ASP A 116 6.33 9.81 9.19
N ARG A 117 5.22 10.22 9.78
CA ARG A 117 4.76 9.66 11.05
C ARG A 117 4.08 8.32 10.82
N HIS A 118 4.42 7.35 11.68
CA HIS A 118 3.66 6.12 11.79
C HIS A 118 2.61 6.29 12.89
N TYR A 119 1.35 6.42 12.53
CA TYR A 119 0.27 6.45 13.50
C TYR A 119 -0.09 5.06 14.01
N HIS A 120 0.31 4.02 13.28
CA HIS A 120 0.06 2.62 13.61
C HIS A 120 1.34 1.80 13.51
N GLU A 121 1.49 0.90 14.47
CA GLU A 121 2.49 -0.16 14.48
C GLU A 121 1.73 -1.49 14.56
N PHE A 122 1.65 -2.20 13.44
CA PHE A 122 0.82 -3.39 13.36
C PHE A 122 1.54 -4.65 13.84
N GLU A 123 0.87 -5.41 14.70
CA GLU A 123 1.07 -6.85 14.76
C GLU A 123 0.28 -7.51 13.61
N PRO A 124 0.69 -8.70 13.11
CA PRO A 124 0.03 -9.33 11.95
C PRO A 124 -1.48 -9.43 12.09
N TRP A 125 -1.97 -9.88 13.24
CA TRP A 125 -3.40 -10.06 13.51
C TRP A 125 -4.19 -8.74 13.49
N GLN A 126 -3.59 -7.64 13.92
CA GLN A 126 -4.24 -6.32 13.90
C GLN A 126 -4.43 -5.84 12.48
N PHE A 127 -3.44 -6.04 11.63
CA PHE A 127 -3.52 -5.68 10.22
C PHE A 127 -4.55 -6.54 9.49
N ASP A 128 -4.54 -7.85 9.72
CA ASP A 128 -5.51 -8.77 9.15
C ASP A 128 -6.95 -8.38 9.50
N TRP A 129 -7.21 -8.03 10.74
CA TRP A 129 -8.54 -7.60 11.18
C TRP A 129 -8.97 -6.27 10.57
N LEU A 130 -8.05 -5.32 10.38
CA LEU A 130 -8.34 -4.06 9.70
C LEU A 130 -8.77 -4.31 8.25
N VAL A 131 -8.01 -5.12 7.53
CA VAL A 131 -8.28 -5.44 6.12
C VAL A 131 -9.60 -6.22 6.01
N GLU A 132 -9.83 -7.20 6.84
CA GLU A 132 -11.07 -7.97 6.91
C GLU A 132 -12.29 -7.07 7.16
N LYS A 133 -12.19 -6.16 8.14
CA LYS A 133 -13.27 -5.22 8.48
C LYS A 133 -13.58 -4.25 7.33
N ALA A 134 -12.55 -3.81 6.60
CA ALA A 134 -12.68 -2.88 5.50
C ALA A 134 -13.12 -3.54 4.17
N SER A 135 -12.90 -4.85 4.04
CA SER A 135 -13.32 -5.59 2.85
C SER A 135 -14.84 -5.63 2.75
N PRO A 136 -15.40 -5.52 1.53
CA PRO A 136 -16.83 -5.74 1.36
C PRO A 136 -17.16 -7.13 1.91
N SER A 137 -18.21 -7.22 2.74
CA SER A 137 -18.72 -8.49 3.20
C SER A 137 -18.94 -9.38 1.98
N GLN A 138 -18.33 -10.55 1.97
CA GLN A 138 -18.74 -11.60 1.05
C GLN A 138 -20.16 -11.96 1.48
N GLU A 139 -21.13 -11.39 0.80
CA GLU A 139 -22.47 -11.93 0.86
C GLU A 139 -22.39 -13.35 0.31
N CYS A 140 -22.57 -14.27 1.20
CA CYS A 140 -22.72 -15.68 0.87
C CYS A 140 -23.96 -15.89 0.00
#